data_ac644ff69cdc9b2f1af833963c432635
#
_entry.id   ac644ff69cdc9b2f1af833963c432635
#
_cell.length_a   1.000
_cell.length_b   1.000
_cell.length_c   1.000
_cell.angle_alpha   90.00
_cell.angle_beta   90.00
_cell.angle_gamma   90.00
#
_symmetry.space_group_name_H-M   'P 1'
#
loop_
_entity.id
_entity.type
_entity.pdbx_description
1 polymer ?
#
loop_
_entity_poly.entity_id
_entity_poly.type
_entity_poly.pdbx_seq_one_letter_code
_entity_poly.pdbx_strand_id
1 'polypeptide(L)'
;MKRLLTILPFLTLLILFLEVPAGAQEPVAVPLDGTVSTEIPTGYSKLRVAVHVGGAWRPAKVADADPVVKDHLKKLKWGYTYGADAAYFFNEALGAGVRFSQMRASHGLDVMVTDKTTGARRYGRLEENVSMTFLGPVFAMRLLGKNKLNAFVFNVGIGYLGYRDTGYAIDPVKITGGTVGFVTDIGYDIALSKQVALGATLSAVAGTLSEATYTENGVSRTQKLDKDNREGLGHITLSLGLRINL
;
A
#
# COMPACT_ATOMS: atom_id res chain seq x y z
N MET A 1 -4.57 -13.59 -26.85
CA MET A 1 -5.90 -13.41 -26.26
C MET A 1 -6.15 -14.46 -25.17
N LYS A 2 -5.57 -14.35 -23.96
CA LYS A 2 -5.88 -15.24 -22.79
C LYS A 2 -5.19 -14.73 -21.52
N ARG A 3 -5.37 -13.45 -21.09
CA ARG A 3 -4.85 -12.96 -19.79
C ARG A 3 -5.71 -11.85 -19.15
N LEU A 4 -7.03 -11.80 -19.44
CA LEU A 4 -7.95 -10.83 -18.82
C LEU A 4 -8.78 -11.43 -17.67
N LEU A 5 -8.43 -12.64 -17.19
CA LEU A 5 -9.30 -13.40 -16.27
C LEU A 5 -8.80 -13.47 -14.82
N THR A 6 -7.80 -12.66 -14.42
CA THR A 6 -7.21 -12.79 -13.07
C THR A 6 -7.65 -11.70 -12.08
N ILE A 7 -8.47 -10.75 -12.50
CA ILE A 7 -8.97 -9.66 -11.60
C ILE A 7 -10.39 -9.95 -11.10
N LEU A 8 -11.13 -10.86 -11.76
CA LEU A 8 -12.52 -11.14 -11.45
C LEU A 8 -12.79 -11.87 -10.11
N PRO A 9 -11.92 -12.75 -9.57
CA PRO A 9 -12.21 -13.45 -8.32
C PRO A 9 -12.16 -12.56 -7.06
N PHE A 10 -11.49 -11.40 -7.11
CA PHE A 10 -11.43 -10.50 -5.96
C PHE A 10 -12.71 -9.68 -5.77
N LEU A 11 -13.42 -9.38 -6.86
CA LEU A 11 -14.67 -8.62 -6.79
C LEU A 11 -15.84 -9.51 -6.35
N THR A 12 -15.81 -10.80 -6.67
CA THR A 12 -16.88 -11.76 -6.30
C THR A 12 -16.82 -12.15 -4.81
N LEU A 13 -15.63 -12.11 -4.19
CA LEU A 13 -15.49 -12.41 -2.77
C LEU A 13 -16.03 -11.27 -1.88
N LEU A 14 -16.09 -10.04 -2.39
CA LEU A 14 -16.60 -8.89 -1.64
C LEU A 14 -18.13 -8.90 -1.50
N ILE A 15 -18.87 -9.54 -2.42
CA ILE A 15 -20.33 -9.58 -2.41
C ILE A 15 -20.87 -10.65 -1.45
N LEU A 16 -20.09 -11.68 -1.11
CA LEU A 16 -20.51 -12.79 -0.24
C LEU A 16 -20.51 -12.48 1.27
N PHE A 17 -19.99 -11.32 1.69
CA PHE A 17 -19.96 -10.91 3.10
C PHE A 17 -21.05 -9.91 3.50
N LEU A 18 -22.01 -9.61 2.65
CA LEU A 18 -23.08 -8.63 2.95
C LEU A 18 -24.38 -9.25 3.47
N GLU A 19 -24.45 -10.55 3.68
CA GLU A 19 -25.59 -11.15 4.38
C GLU A 19 -25.33 -11.19 5.89
N VAL A 20 -25.68 -10.10 6.57
CA VAL A 20 -25.82 -10.05 8.03
C VAL A 20 -27.20 -10.61 8.37
N PRO A 21 -27.32 -11.75 9.09
CA PRO A 21 -28.62 -12.26 9.52
C PRO A 21 -29.23 -11.28 10.53
N ALA A 22 -30.38 -10.74 10.17
CA ALA A 22 -31.26 -10.00 11.09
C ALA A 22 -31.92 -10.99 12.05
N GLY A 23 -31.37 -11.09 13.26
CA GLY A 23 -31.95 -11.94 14.32
C GLY A 23 -31.17 -11.82 15.60
N ALA A 24 -31.42 -10.77 16.38
CA ALA A 24 -30.95 -10.71 17.76
C ALA A 24 -32.13 -10.35 18.66
N GLN A 25 -32.49 -11.29 19.53
CA GLN A 25 -33.41 -11.13 20.64
C GLN A 25 -32.96 -10.01 21.57
N GLU A 26 -33.92 -9.19 22.01
CA GLU A 26 -33.72 -8.17 23.04
C GLU A 26 -33.40 -8.84 24.38
N PRO A 27 -32.35 -8.40 25.11
CA PRO A 27 -32.15 -8.80 26.50
C PRO A 27 -32.99 -7.91 27.41
N VAL A 28 -33.72 -8.57 28.31
CA VAL A 28 -34.45 -7.98 29.40
C VAL A 28 -33.53 -7.14 30.28
N ALA A 29 -33.88 -5.88 30.48
CA ALA A 29 -33.14 -4.94 31.31
C ALA A 29 -33.39 -5.26 32.82
N VAL A 30 -32.32 -5.51 33.54
CA VAL A 30 -32.31 -5.49 35.02
C VAL A 30 -31.80 -4.11 35.44
N PRO A 31 -32.51 -3.31 36.23
CA PRO A 31 -32.03 -2.02 36.71
C PRO A 31 -31.03 -2.24 37.86
N LEU A 32 -29.76 -1.99 37.62
CA LEU A 32 -28.78 -1.74 38.67
C LEU A 32 -28.56 -0.25 38.75
N ASP A 33 -29.06 0.35 39.82
CA ASP A 33 -28.87 1.73 40.19
C ASP A 33 -27.38 2.01 40.44
N GLY A 34 -26.81 2.79 39.58
CA GLY A 34 -25.42 3.17 39.59
C GLY A 34 -25.10 3.87 38.29
N THR A 35 -25.69 5.06 38.08
CA THR A 35 -25.55 5.85 36.85
C THR A 35 -24.11 6.32 36.65
N VAL A 36 -23.27 5.49 36.05
CA VAL A 36 -22.24 6.00 35.16
C VAL A 36 -22.94 6.33 33.85
N SER A 37 -23.34 7.59 33.69
CA SER A 37 -23.84 8.10 32.42
C SER A 37 -22.74 7.99 31.37
N THR A 38 -22.67 6.86 30.70
CA THR A 38 -21.95 6.73 29.44
C THR A 38 -22.85 7.40 28.40
N GLU A 39 -22.76 8.72 28.29
CA GLU A 39 -23.30 9.44 27.13
C GLU A 39 -22.67 8.81 25.89
N ILE A 40 -23.46 8.00 25.17
CA ILE A 40 -23.11 7.53 23.84
C ILE A 40 -23.03 8.80 22.98
N PRO A 41 -21.87 9.12 22.39
CA PRO A 41 -21.76 10.31 21.56
C PRO A 41 -22.83 10.26 20.47
N THR A 42 -23.75 11.23 20.44
CA THR A 42 -24.82 11.30 19.44
C THR A 42 -24.32 11.71 18.06
N GLY A 43 -23.01 11.98 17.92
CA GLY A 43 -22.34 12.34 16.68
C GLY A 43 -21.20 11.40 16.29
N TYR A 44 -20.87 11.39 15.03
CA TYR A 44 -19.67 10.74 14.49
C TYR A 44 -18.61 11.79 14.16
N SER A 45 -17.33 11.43 14.30
CA SER A 45 -16.21 12.28 13.90
C SER A 45 -16.21 12.45 12.37
N LYS A 46 -16.15 13.71 11.91
CA LYS A 46 -16.19 14.02 10.48
C LYS A 46 -14.83 13.92 9.81
N LEU A 47 -13.77 14.23 10.52
CA LEU A 47 -12.41 14.17 9.99
C LEU A 47 -11.66 13.02 10.64
N ARG A 48 -11.04 12.17 9.81
CA ARG A 48 -10.15 11.10 10.23
C ARG A 48 -8.78 11.32 9.59
N VAL A 49 -7.74 11.41 10.40
CA VAL A 49 -6.34 11.47 9.98
C VAL A 49 -5.62 10.24 10.48
N ALA A 50 -4.84 9.60 9.62
CA ALA A 50 -4.11 8.39 9.96
C ALA A 50 -2.66 8.48 9.53
N VAL A 51 -1.78 7.87 10.34
CA VAL A 51 -0.39 7.57 9.97
C VAL A 51 -0.14 6.09 10.18
N HIS A 52 0.62 5.47 9.29
CA HIS A 52 0.83 4.03 9.33
C HIS A 52 2.23 3.61 8.87
N VAL A 53 2.69 2.48 9.38
CA VAL A 53 3.94 1.82 9.00
C VAL A 53 3.71 0.31 8.97
N GLY A 54 4.40 -0.41 8.09
CA GLY A 54 4.21 -1.86 7.99
C GLY A 54 5.16 -2.56 7.04
N GLY A 55 4.89 -3.84 6.82
CA GLY A 55 5.57 -4.66 5.83
C GLY A 55 4.91 -4.55 4.46
N ALA A 56 5.70 -4.72 3.40
CA ALA A 56 5.26 -4.68 2.02
C ALA A 56 5.82 -5.86 1.23
N TRP A 57 5.03 -6.36 0.30
CA TRP A 57 5.42 -7.43 -0.60
C TRP A 57 4.97 -7.16 -2.04
N ARG A 58 5.88 -7.41 -3.01
CA ARG A 58 5.63 -7.25 -4.44
C ARG A 58 5.37 -8.61 -5.09
N PRO A 59 4.21 -8.85 -5.73
CA PRO A 59 3.92 -10.08 -6.48
C PRO A 59 4.59 -10.15 -7.85
N ALA A 60 5.49 -9.20 -8.19
CA ALA A 60 6.18 -9.15 -9.47
C ALA A 60 6.89 -10.48 -9.80
N LYS A 61 6.89 -10.87 -11.08
CA LYS A 61 7.65 -12.02 -11.54
C LYS A 61 9.15 -11.70 -11.45
N VAL A 62 9.93 -12.68 -11.02
CA VAL A 62 11.40 -12.61 -11.09
C VAL A 62 11.82 -13.07 -12.49
N ALA A 63 12.62 -12.26 -13.15
CA ALA A 63 13.22 -12.64 -14.44
C ALA A 63 14.02 -13.93 -14.31
N ASP A 64 14.10 -14.69 -15.38
CA ASP A 64 14.94 -15.87 -15.42
C ASP A 64 16.40 -15.41 -15.59
N ALA A 65 17.18 -15.61 -14.54
CA ALA A 65 18.53 -15.11 -14.40
C ALA A 65 19.39 -16.15 -13.64
N ASP A 66 20.67 -15.87 -13.54
CA ASP A 66 21.60 -16.63 -12.69
C ASP A 66 21.02 -16.79 -11.26
N PRO A 67 21.20 -17.94 -10.59
CA PRO A 67 20.65 -18.20 -9.26
C PRO A 67 20.94 -17.12 -8.23
N VAL A 68 22.12 -16.50 -8.26
CA VAL A 68 22.53 -15.44 -7.34
C VAL A 68 21.72 -14.16 -7.58
N VAL A 69 21.57 -13.75 -8.84
CA VAL A 69 20.75 -12.61 -9.25
C VAL A 69 19.28 -12.87 -8.95
N LYS A 70 18.81 -14.08 -9.18
CA LYS A 70 17.43 -14.49 -8.90
C LYS A 70 17.11 -14.41 -7.40
N ASP A 71 18.03 -14.78 -6.53
CA ASP A 71 17.86 -14.64 -5.07
C ASP A 71 17.83 -13.17 -4.65
N HIS A 72 18.71 -12.34 -5.21
CA HIS A 72 18.70 -10.88 -5.01
C HIS A 72 17.34 -10.27 -5.38
N LEU A 73 16.82 -10.55 -6.58
CA LEU A 73 15.52 -10.07 -7.04
C LEU A 73 14.35 -10.57 -6.17
N LYS A 74 14.44 -11.78 -5.59
CA LYS A 74 13.44 -12.29 -4.65
C LYS A 74 13.45 -11.51 -3.34
N LYS A 75 14.62 -11.11 -2.83
CA LYS A 75 14.75 -10.33 -1.61
C LYS A 75 14.21 -8.91 -1.79
N LEU A 76 14.37 -8.31 -2.97
CA LEU A 76 13.80 -7.00 -3.32
C LEU A 76 12.26 -6.99 -3.42
N LYS A 77 11.60 -8.16 -3.39
CA LYS A 77 10.13 -8.22 -3.28
C LYS A 77 9.62 -7.82 -1.89
N TRP A 78 10.43 -7.95 -0.87
CA TRP A 78 10.08 -7.62 0.51
C TRP A 78 10.64 -6.27 0.89
N GLY A 79 9.83 -5.49 1.56
CA GLY A 79 10.21 -4.17 2.01
C GLY A 79 9.32 -3.69 3.14
N TYR A 80 9.42 -2.42 3.44
CA TYR A 80 8.57 -1.74 4.39
C TYR A 80 7.76 -0.64 3.71
N THR A 81 6.66 -0.26 4.34
CA THR A 81 5.80 0.83 3.90
C THR A 81 5.56 1.81 5.03
N TYR A 82 5.38 3.07 4.69
CA TYR A 82 4.88 4.10 5.57
C TYR A 82 3.98 5.06 4.79
N GLY A 83 3.08 5.72 5.48
CA GLY A 83 2.18 6.65 4.83
C GLY A 83 1.27 7.38 5.80
N ALA A 84 0.43 8.22 5.21
CA ALA A 84 -0.61 8.97 5.89
C ALA A 84 -1.83 9.10 5.00
N ASP A 85 -2.99 9.18 5.60
CA ASP A 85 -4.24 9.49 4.94
C ASP A 85 -5.08 10.47 5.77
N ALA A 86 -5.88 11.27 5.09
CA ALA A 86 -6.87 12.12 5.71
C ALA A 86 -8.18 11.98 4.94
N ALA A 87 -9.29 11.76 5.63
CA ALA A 87 -10.62 11.59 5.04
C ALA A 87 -11.66 12.42 5.79
N TYR A 88 -12.51 13.12 5.04
CA TYR A 88 -13.67 13.81 5.54
C TYR A 88 -14.93 13.00 5.24
N PHE A 89 -15.72 12.71 6.26
CA PHE A 89 -16.95 11.93 6.16
C PHE A 89 -18.15 12.83 6.03
N PHE A 90 -18.88 12.71 4.94
CA PHE A 90 -20.10 13.46 4.64
C PHE A 90 -21.27 12.98 5.50
N ASN A 91 -21.28 11.68 5.81
CA ASN A 91 -22.20 11.04 6.73
C ASN A 91 -21.44 10.00 7.56
N GLU A 92 -22.15 9.23 8.39
CA GLU A 92 -21.53 8.25 9.29
C GLU A 92 -20.67 7.21 8.55
N ALA A 93 -21.02 6.87 7.30
CA ALA A 93 -20.43 5.76 6.55
C ALA A 93 -19.52 6.19 5.40
N LEU A 94 -19.81 7.31 4.73
CA LEU A 94 -19.18 7.68 3.46
C LEU A 94 -18.38 8.98 3.58
N GLY A 95 -17.21 8.99 2.97
CA GLY A 95 -16.31 10.13 2.95
C GLY A 95 -15.40 10.13 1.72
N ALA A 96 -14.62 11.18 1.62
CA ALA A 96 -13.56 11.30 0.63
C ALA A 96 -12.30 11.89 1.27
N GLY A 97 -11.16 11.59 0.71
CA GLY A 97 -9.90 12.04 1.29
C GLY A 97 -8.73 11.98 0.32
N VAL A 98 -7.56 12.08 0.89
CA VAL A 98 -6.29 11.93 0.19
C VAL A 98 -5.42 10.91 0.91
N ARG A 99 -4.64 10.16 0.13
CA ARG A 99 -3.72 9.16 0.64
C ARG A 99 -2.33 9.36 0.05
N PHE A 100 -1.34 9.31 0.91
CA PHE A 100 0.07 9.16 0.59
C PHE A 100 0.57 7.85 1.18
N SER A 101 1.28 7.04 0.39
CA SER A 101 2.02 5.89 0.89
C SER A 101 3.30 5.67 0.09
N GLN A 102 4.34 5.24 0.77
CA GLN A 102 5.60 4.88 0.14
C GLN A 102 6.05 3.50 0.59
N MET A 103 6.29 2.61 -0.37
CA MET A 103 6.99 1.36 -0.18
C MET A 103 8.46 1.54 -0.48
N ARG A 104 9.34 0.91 0.32
CA ARG A 104 10.78 0.82 0.08
C ARG A 104 11.27 -0.61 0.25
N ALA A 105 12.11 -1.06 -0.69
CA ALA A 105 12.85 -2.31 -0.61
C ALA A 105 14.31 -2.04 -0.94
N SER A 106 15.23 -2.68 -0.23
CA SER A 106 16.67 -2.52 -0.43
C SER A 106 17.36 -3.85 -0.23
N HIS A 107 18.29 -4.18 -1.10
CA HIS A 107 19.14 -5.35 -0.96
C HIS A 107 20.51 -5.10 -1.56
N GLY A 108 21.57 -5.58 -0.88
CA GLY A 108 22.95 -5.55 -1.36
C GLY A 108 23.44 -6.95 -1.67
N LEU A 109 24.25 -7.07 -2.70
CA LEU A 109 24.86 -8.31 -3.17
C LEU A 109 26.32 -8.06 -3.55
N ASP A 110 27.23 -8.87 -3.04
CA ASP A 110 28.62 -8.84 -3.44
C ASP A 110 28.81 -9.68 -4.70
N VAL A 111 29.29 -9.05 -5.77
CA VAL A 111 29.41 -9.66 -7.11
C VAL A 111 30.74 -9.39 -7.75
N MET A 112 31.15 -10.29 -8.62
CA MET A 112 32.25 -10.05 -9.54
C MET A 112 31.70 -9.33 -10.78
N VAL A 113 32.02 -8.06 -10.93
CA VAL A 113 31.59 -7.27 -12.10
C VAL A 113 32.70 -7.30 -13.15
N THR A 114 32.34 -7.59 -14.38
CA THR A 114 33.27 -7.48 -15.52
C THR A 114 32.99 -6.17 -16.25
N ASP A 115 33.99 -5.30 -16.26
CA ASP A 115 33.94 -4.06 -17.06
C ASP A 115 33.85 -4.42 -18.54
N LYS A 116 32.78 -3.98 -19.19
CA LYS A 116 32.52 -4.29 -20.61
C LYS A 116 33.53 -3.67 -21.57
N THR A 117 34.18 -2.60 -21.18
CA THR A 117 35.13 -1.83 -22.01
C THR A 117 36.53 -2.43 -21.93
N THR A 118 36.97 -2.79 -20.73
CA THR A 118 38.35 -3.23 -20.47
C THR A 118 38.46 -4.74 -20.28
N GLY A 119 37.37 -5.47 -20.08
CA GLY A 119 37.32 -6.87 -19.72
C GLY A 119 37.83 -7.15 -18.27
N ALA A 120 38.20 -6.11 -17.54
CA ALA A 120 38.73 -6.26 -16.19
C ALA A 120 37.63 -6.77 -15.24
N ARG A 121 37.97 -7.76 -14.42
CA ARG A 121 37.11 -8.28 -13.38
C ARG A 121 37.37 -7.51 -12.08
N ARG A 122 36.34 -6.94 -11.49
CA ARG A 122 36.42 -6.28 -10.20
C ARG A 122 35.40 -6.88 -9.24
N TYR A 123 35.80 -7.14 -8.04
CA TYR A 123 34.89 -7.47 -6.95
C TYR A 123 34.21 -6.17 -6.48
N GLY A 124 32.91 -6.15 -6.48
CA GLY A 124 32.14 -4.97 -6.11
C GLY A 124 30.83 -5.33 -5.41
N ARG A 125 30.26 -4.38 -4.73
CA ARG A 125 28.94 -4.50 -4.08
C ARG A 125 27.88 -3.86 -4.98
N LEU A 126 26.92 -4.67 -5.41
CA LEU A 126 25.69 -4.20 -6.03
C LEU A 126 24.71 -3.85 -4.91
N GLU A 127 24.33 -2.58 -4.80
CA GLU A 127 23.25 -2.14 -3.93
C GLU A 127 22.09 -1.65 -4.79
N GLU A 128 20.88 -2.08 -4.46
CA GLU A 128 19.67 -1.69 -5.17
C GLU A 128 18.63 -1.21 -4.14
N ASN A 129 18.06 -0.03 -4.40
CA ASN A 129 17.07 0.60 -3.55
C ASN A 129 15.86 0.99 -4.40
N VAL A 130 14.79 0.24 -4.24
CA VAL A 130 13.53 0.45 -4.93
C VAL A 130 12.58 1.23 -4.04
N SER A 131 11.95 2.27 -4.56
CA SER A 131 10.85 2.96 -3.89
C SER A 131 9.67 3.18 -4.83
N MET A 132 8.46 2.99 -4.29
CA MET A 132 7.20 3.23 -4.96
C MET A 132 6.37 4.16 -4.11
N THR A 133 5.91 5.27 -4.69
CA THR A 133 5.16 6.31 -3.98
C THR A 133 3.78 6.46 -4.60
N PHE A 134 2.73 6.26 -3.83
CA PHE A 134 1.37 6.55 -4.22
C PHE A 134 0.91 7.87 -3.57
N LEU A 135 0.28 8.73 -4.37
CA LEU A 135 -0.38 9.94 -3.92
C LEU A 135 -1.66 10.14 -4.75
N GLY A 136 -2.80 10.22 -4.08
CA GLY A 136 -4.06 10.44 -4.78
C GLY A 136 -5.27 10.56 -3.89
N PRO A 137 -6.42 10.98 -4.48
CA PRO A 137 -7.70 10.95 -3.82
C PRO A 137 -8.17 9.53 -3.54
N VAL A 138 -8.91 9.39 -2.44
CA VAL A 138 -9.56 8.15 -2.04
C VAL A 138 -11.02 8.41 -1.69
N PHE A 139 -11.88 7.48 -2.05
CA PHE A 139 -13.22 7.35 -1.52
C PHE A 139 -13.13 6.45 -0.28
N ALA A 140 -13.63 6.93 0.84
CA ALA A 140 -13.54 6.26 2.13
C ALA A 140 -14.92 5.79 2.58
N MET A 141 -15.00 4.54 3.00
CA MET A 141 -16.18 3.97 3.64
C MET A 141 -15.79 3.47 5.02
N ARG A 142 -16.69 3.62 5.99
CA ARG A 142 -16.52 3.02 7.33
C ARG A 142 -17.84 2.48 7.86
N LEU A 143 -17.73 1.40 8.61
CA LEU A 143 -18.81 0.83 9.40
C LEU A 143 -18.43 0.96 10.87
N LEU A 144 -19.16 1.81 11.59
CA LEU A 144 -18.95 2.00 13.02
C LEU A 144 -19.54 0.84 13.81
N GLY A 145 -18.79 0.38 14.81
CA GLY A 145 -19.30 -0.61 15.77
C GLY A 145 -20.43 -0.05 16.64
N LYS A 146 -21.07 -0.90 17.43
CA LYS A 146 -22.16 -0.52 18.35
C LYS A 146 -21.77 0.62 19.31
N ASN A 147 -20.51 0.66 19.71
CA ASN A 147 -19.97 1.73 20.57
C ASN A 147 -19.67 3.04 19.80
N LYS A 148 -19.88 3.09 18.46
CA LYS A 148 -19.55 4.20 17.55
C LYS A 148 -18.09 4.68 17.62
N LEU A 149 -17.21 3.90 18.20
CA LEU A 149 -15.78 4.21 18.38
C LEU A 149 -14.90 3.33 17.50
N ASN A 150 -15.15 2.00 17.51
CA ASN A 150 -14.46 1.09 16.62
C ASN A 150 -15.02 1.17 15.20
N ALA A 151 -14.17 1.02 14.20
CA ALA A 151 -14.59 1.12 12.82
C ALA A 151 -13.93 0.07 11.93
N PHE A 152 -14.72 -0.56 11.09
CA PHE A 152 -14.21 -1.25 9.89
C PHE A 152 -14.13 -0.21 8.77
N VAL A 153 -12.98 -0.13 8.10
CA VAL A 153 -12.69 0.90 7.09
C VAL A 153 -12.34 0.24 5.76
N PHE A 154 -12.91 0.78 4.70
CA PHE A 154 -12.62 0.38 3.33
C PHE A 154 -12.36 1.64 2.50
N ASN A 155 -11.22 1.69 1.77
CA ASN A 155 -10.91 2.81 0.89
C ASN A 155 -10.62 2.30 -0.53
N VAL A 156 -11.01 3.08 -1.51
CA VAL A 156 -10.65 2.89 -2.91
C VAL A 156 -10.15 4.21 -3.46
N GLY A 157 -9.05 4.20 -4.18
CA GLY A 157 -8.48 5.42 -4.73
C GLY A 157 -7.78 5.23 -6.06
N ILE A 158 -7.60 6.36 -6.74
CA ILE A 158 -6.82 6.48 -7.96
C ILE A 158 -5.85 7.64 -7.77
N GLY A 159 -4.62 7.51 -8.28
CA GLY A 159 -3.64 8.58 -8.09
C GLY A 159 -2.37 8.39 -8.89
N TYR A 160 -1.38 9.21 -8.61
CA TYR A 160 -0.05 9.08 -9.16
C TYR A 160 0.70 7.98 -8.42
N LEU A 161 1.28 7.05 -9.17
CA LEU A 161 2.18 6.01 -8.68
C LEU A 161 3.57 6.22 -9.27
N GLY A 162 4.46 6.81 -8.46
CA GLY A 162 5.86 7.06 -8.81
C GLY A 162 6.73 5.85 -8.52
N TYR A 163 7.70 5.62 -9.40
CA TYR A 163 8.73 4.59 -9.27
C TYR A 163 10.11 5.22 -9.26
N ARG A 164 10.95 4.77 -8.37
CA ARG A 164 12.38 5.10 -8.35
C ARG A 164 13.16 3.87 -7.93
N ASP A 165 14.14 3.53 -8.74
CA ASP A 165 15.14 2.54 -8.44
C ASP A 165 16.52 3.17 -8.56
N THR A 166 17.36 2.95 -7.55
CA THR A 166 18.75 3.43 -7.55
C THR A 166 19.66 2.24 -7.28
N GLY A 167 20.41 1.87 -8.31
CA GLY A 167 21.43 0.84 -8.25
C GLY A 167 22.83 1.43 -8.20
N TYR A 168 23.73 0.79 -7.47
CA TYR A 168 25.13 1.09 -7.43
C TYR A 168 25.93 -0.21 -7.58
N ALA A 169 26.66 -0.34 -8.67
CA ALA A 169 27.57 -1.48 -8.88
C ALA A 169 29.02 -1.00 -9.07
N ILE A 170 29.28 -0.22 -10.10
CA ILE A 170 30.52 0.52 -10.38
C ILE A 170 30.17 2.00 -10.53
N ASP A 171 29.14 2.27 -11.32
CA ASP A 171 28.56 3.59 -11.54
C ASP A 171 27.13 3.65 -11.00
N PRO A 172 26.69 4.80 -10.48
CA PRO A 172 25.33 4.96 -10.02
C PRO A 172 24.36 4.96 -11.22
N VAL A 173 23.41 4.04 -11.20
CA VAL A 173 22.30 3.99 -12.15
C VAL A 173 21.02 4.34 -11.42
N LYS A 174 20.25 5.25 -11.98
CA LYS A 174 18.94 5.64 -11.45
C LYS A 174 17.88 5.44 -12.51
N ILE A 175 16.83 4.71 -12.15
CA ILE A 175 15.64 4.52 -12.98
C ILE A 175 14.47 5.22 -12.31
N THR A 176 13.76 6.07 -13.04
CA THR A 176 12.57 6.75 -12.52
C THR A 176 11.44 6.67 -13.54
N GLY A 177 10.23 6.70 -13.01
CA GLY A 177 9.03 6.75 -13.85
C GLY A 177 7.79 6.99 -13.01
N GLY A 178 6.67 7.14 -13.68
CA GLY A 178 5.40 7.33 -13.02
C GLY A 178 4.24 6.87 -13.89
N THR A 179 3.17 6.50 -13.26
CA THR A 179 1.95 6.02 -13.91
C THR A 179 0.73 6.36 -13.07
N VAL A 180 -0.44 6.15 -13.64
CA VAL A 180 -1.68 6.12 -12.85
C VAL A 180 -1.72 4.81 -12.06
N GLY A 181 -1.97 4.93 -10.76
CA GLY A 181 -2.11 3.82 -9.84
C GLY A 181 -3.49 3.76 -9.22
N PHE A 182 -3.86 2.57 -8.78
CA PHE A 182 -5.08 2.30 -8.01
C PHE A 182 -4.68 1.78 -6.63
N VAL A 183 -5.44 2.16 -5.61
CA VAL A 183 -5.28 1.65 -4.25
C VAL A 183 -6.61 1.14 -3.72
N THR A 184 -6.54 0.05 -2.98
CA THR A 184 -7.67 -0.49 -2.19
C THR A 184 -7.15 -0.85 -0.82
N ASP A 185 -7.88 -0.43 0.22
CA ASP A 185 -7.57 -0.71 1.61
C ASP A 185 -8.74 -1.37 2.32
N ILE A 186 -8.42 -2.31 3.20
CA ILE A 186 -9.33 -2.88 4.18
C ILE A 186 -8.66 -2.76 5.54
N GLY A 187 -9.33 -2.16 6.51
CA GLY A 187 -8.77 -1.95 7.83
C GLY A 187 -9.78 -2.05 8.95
N TYR A 188 -9.24 -2.19 10.15
CA TYR A 188 -10.03 -2.15 11.38
C TYR A 188 -9.34 -1.23 12.38
N ASP A 189 -10.11 -0.28 12.90
CA ASP A 189 -9.67 0.71 13.88
C ASP A 189 -10.27 0.37 15.24
N ILE A 190 -9.43 0.18 16.26
CA ILE A 190 -9.79 -0.07 17.66
C ILE A 190 -9.60 1.25 18.41
N ALA A 191 -10.65 1.79 18.97
CA ALA A 191 -10.58 3.03 19.73
C ALA A 191 -9.82 2.85 21.04
N LEU A 192 -8.84 3.69 21.27
CA LEU A 192 -8.14 3.86 22.53
C LEU A 192 -8.79 4.98 23.37
N SER A 193 -9.42 5.93 22.71
CA SER A 193 -10.20 7.01 23.29
C SER A 193 -11.28 7.47 22.33
N LYS A 194 -12.06 8.51 22.68
CA LYS A 194 -13.04 9.12 21.77
C LYS A 194 -12.40 9.68 20.47
N GLN A 195 -11.14 10.09 20.53
CA GLN A 195 -10.45 10.74 19.42
C GLN A 195 -9.30 9.92 18.84
N VAL A 196 -8.75 8.97 19.57
CA VAL A 196 -7.56 8.20 19.17
C VAL A 196 -7.90 6.73 19.01
N ALA A 197 -7.50 6.14 17.91
CA ALA A 197 -7.61 4.72 17.65
C ALA A 197 -6.28 4.12 17.16
N LEU A 198 -6.09 2.85 17.40
CA LEU A 198 -5.07 2.01 16.77
C LEU A 198 -5.71 1.24 15.63
N GLY A 199 -5.12 1.26 14.45
CA GLY A 199 -5.69 0.55 13.31
C GLY A 199 -4.70 -0.37 12.63
N ALA A 200 -5.22 -1.50 12.13
CA ALA A 200 -4.53 -2.39 11.21
C ALA A 200 -5.14 -2.26 9.82
N THR A 201 -4.31 -2.19 8.77
CA THR A 201 -4.76 -2.00 7.39
C THR A 201 -4.02 -2.92 6.44
N LEU A 202 -4.76 -3.70 5.67
CA LEU A 202 -4.28 -4.43 4.50
C LEU A 202 -4.55 -3.57 3.27
N SER A 203 -3.51 -3.28 2.49
CA SER A 203 -3.62 -2.45 1.29
C SER A 203 -3.09 -3.19 0.07
N ALA A 204 -3.72 -2.97 -1.07
CA ALA A 204 -3.22 -3.38 -2.37
C ALA A 204 -3.09 -2.15 -3.27
N VAL A 205 -1.91 -1.94 -3.83
CA VAL A 205 -1.64 -0.91 -4.84
C VAL A 205 -1.38 -1.59 -6.16
N ALA A 206 -1.94 -1.05 -7.25
CA ALA A 206 -1.76 -1.58 -8.59
C ALA A 206 -1.41 -0.46 -9.57
N GLY A 207 -0.50 -0.74 -10.49
CA GLY A 207 -0.10 0.15 -11.57
C GLY A 207 0.94 -0.51 -12.45
N THR A 208 1.12 -0.01 -13.66
CA THR A 208 2.08 -0.54 -14.63
C THR A 208 2.84 0.60 -15.26
N LEU A 209 4.15 0.57 -15.19
CA LEU A 209 5.04 1.54 -15.80
C LEU A 209 5.21 1.21 -17.26
N SER A 210 4.88 2.17 -18.14
CA SER A 210 5.01 2.04 -19.60
C SER A 210 6.15 2.86 -20.18
N GLU A 211 6.76 3.72 -19.37
CA GLU A 211 7.88 4.57 -19.74
C GLU A 211 8.80 4.74 -18.53
N ALA A 212 10.11 4.68 -18.73
CA ALA A 212 11.10 4.88 -17.68
C ALA A 212 12.23 5.79 -18.16
N THR A 213 12.74 6.60 -17.25
CA THR A 213 13.92 7.44 -17.45
C THR A 213 15.11 6.81 -16.76
N TYR A 214 16.12 6.46 -17.52
CA TYR A 214 17.40 5.91 -17.08
C TYR A 214 18.41 7.04 -16.98
N THR A 215 19.04 7.19 -15.84
CA THR A 215 20.11 8.18 -15.62
C THR A 215 21.38 7.44 -15.24
N GLU A 216 22.42 7.58 -16.04
CA GLU A 216 23.75 7.01 -15.85
C GLU A 216 24.78 8.09 -16.11
N ASN A 217 25.75 8.28 -15.21
CA ASN A 217 26.81 9.29 -15.30
C ASN A 217 26.27 10.73 -15.62
N GLY A 218 25.10 11.08 -15.05
CA GLY A 218 24.47 12.38 -15.27
C GLY A 218 23.72 12.54 -16.58
N VAL A 219 23.75 11.54 -17.47
CA VAL A 219 23.01 11.53 -18.74
C VAL A 219 21.69 10.79 -18.54
N SER A 220 20.59 11.47 -18.84
CA SER A 220 19.24 10.90 -18.75
C SER A 220 18.69 10.54 -20.12
N ARG A 221 18.09 9.36 -20.24
CA ARG A 221 17.40 8.88 -21.44
C ARG A 221 16.05 8.31 -21.04
N THR A 222 15.00 8.83 -21.66
CA THR A 222 13.64 8.30 -21.46
C THR A 222 13.32 7.29 -22.55
N GLN A 223 12.82 6.13 -22.14
CA GLN A 223 12.50 5.03 -23.04
C GLN A 223 11.10 4.49 -22.73
N LYS A 224 10.31 4.30 -23.81
CA LYS A 224 9.05 3.56 -23.71
C LYS A 224 9.35 2.07 -23.57
N LEU A 225 8.65 1.42 -22.65
CA LEU A 225 8.75 0.02 -22.41
C LEU A 225 7.76 -0.75 -23.30
N ASP A 226 8.27 -1.74 -24.03
CA ASP A 226 7.43 -2.65 -24.80
C ASP A 226 6.47 -3.41 -23.88
N LYS A 227 5.36 -3.91 -24.42
CA LYS A 227 4.30 -4.57 -23.64
C LYS A 227 4.81 -5.69 -22.74
N ASP A 228 5.82 -6.43 -23.20
CA ASP A 228 6.39 -7.56 -22.48
C ASP A 228 7.43 -7.14 -21.43
N ASN A 229 7.97 -5.92 -21.53
CA ASN A 229 9.00 -5.35 -20.65
C ASN A 229 8.46 -4.31 -19.68
N ARG A 230 7.13 -4.14 -19.60
CA ARG A 230 6.51 -3.20 -18.65
C ARG A 230 6.72 -3.65 -17.22
N GLU A 231 7.10 -2.72 -16.36
CA GLU A 231 7.32 -2.99 -14.94
C GLU A 231 5.99 -2.90 -14.17
N GLY A 232 5.64 -3.98 -13.48
CA GLY A 232 4.49 -4.02 -12.59
C GLY A 232 4.83 -3.38 -11.25
N LEU A 233 4.16 -2.27 -10.92
CA LEU A 233 4.35 -1.55 -9.66
C LEU A 233 3.41 -2.03 -8.54
N GLY A 234 2.72 -3.15 -8.77
CA GLY A 234 1.80 -3.72 -7.80
C GLY A 234 2.51 -4.19 -6.53
N HIS A 235 1.92 -3.87 -5.36
CA HIS A 235 2.38 -4.35 -4.07
C HIS A 235 1.24 -4.47 -3.08
N ILE A 236 1.40 -5.36 -2.10
CA ILE A 236 0.48 -5.59 -0.99
C ILE A 236 1.20 -5.19 0.29
N THR A 237 0.51 -4.50 1.19
CA THR A 237 1.08 -4.04 2.46
C THR A 237 0.17 -4.41 3.62
N LEU A 238 0.77 -4.83 4.72
CA LEU A 238 0.10 -4.96 6.02
C LEU A 238 0.73 -3.95 6.97
N SER A 239 -0.07 -3.02 7.47
CA SER A 239 0.39 -1.89 8.26
C SER A 239 -0.41 -1.71 9.55
N LEU A 240 0.26 -1.18 10.56
CA LEU A 240 -0.32 -0.70 11.79
C LEU A 240 -0.14 0.82 11.88
N GLY A 241 -1.00 1.50 12.61
CA GLY A 241 -0.85 2.94 12.76
C GLY A 241 -1.86 3.58 13.68
N LEU A 242 -1.66 4.86 13.93
CA LEU A 242 -2.52 5.70 14.75
C LEU A 242 -3.55 6.43 13.88
N ARG A 243 -4.73 6.62 14.45
CA ARG A 243 -5.86 7.33 13.87
C ARG A 243 -6.30 8.42 14.82
N ILE A 244 -6.54 9.61 14.29
CA ILE A 244 -7.12 10.75 15.01
C ILE A 244 -8.47 11.04 14.36
N ASN A 245 -9.53 10.99 15.15
CA ASN A 245 -10.91 11.22 14.74
C ASN A 245 -11.39 12.53 15.36
N LEU A 246 -11.72 13.51 14.53
CA LEU A 246 -12.10 14.88 14.90
C LEU A 246 -13.49 15.26 14.38
#